data_d2c9011bad52ccf7d5367c91d708ae6f
#
_entry.id   d2c9011bad52ccf7d5367c91d708ae6f
#
_cell.length_a   1.000
_cell.length_b   1.000
_cell.length_c   1.000
_cell.angle_alpha   90.00
_cell.angle_beta   90.00
_cell.angle_gamma   90.00
#
_symmetry.space_group_name_H-M   'P 1'
#
loop_
_entity.id
_entity.type
_entity.pdbx_description
1 polymer ?
#
loop_
_entity_poly.entity_id
_entity_poly.type
_entity_poly.pdbx_seq_one_letter_code
_entity_poly.pdbx_strand_id
1 'polypeptide(L)'
;MRALAYFGKGNIRFTDHLKEPRIVAPDELVIDIAWCGICGTDLHEYTDGPIFFPEDGHTHEISHNPLPQAMGHEMAGTVLEVGPGVKHLKVGDKVVVEPTGTCRDRYRWPLSPNVDKEWCAACKKGYYNICSYLGLCGAGVQSGGFAERVVMNESHCYKVPDFVPLDVAALIQPLAVCWHAIRVCEFKAGSTALIIGAGPIGLGTILALNAAGCRDIVVSEPAKVRRELAEKMGARVYDPTAHAAKESIDYLRSIADGGDGFDYTFDCSGLEVTLNAAIQCLTFRGTAVNLAMWGHHKIQFSPMDITLHERKYTGSMCYTHHDFEAVIEALEEGRIDIDRARHMITGRVNIEDGLDGAIMKLINEKESTIKIILTPNNHGELNREADNEKKEISELGRRKDQERLRESINEAKLRHT
;
A
#
# COMPACT_ATOMS: atom_id res chain seq x y z
N MET A 1 1.49 -6.02 -26.25
CA MET A 1 0.59 -6.43 -25.15
C MET A 1 -0.28 -5.28 -24.70
N ARG A 2 -1.42 -5.58 -24.10
CA ARG A 2 -2.32 -4.61 -23.50
C ARG A 2 -1.73 -4.06 -22.19
N ALA A 3 -1.85 -2.75 -22.00
CA ALA A 3 -1.32 -2.08 -20.81
C ALA A 3 -2.01 -0.73 -20.58
N LEU A 4 -2.07 -0.29 -19.32
CA LEU A 4 -2.30 1.10 -18.95
C LEU A 4 -0.93 1.76 -18.73
N ALA A 5 -0.55 2.65 -19.66
CA ALA A 5 0.82 3.15 -19.73
C ALA A 5 0.91 4.67 -19.50
N TYR A 6 2.01 5.07 -18.89
CA TYR A 6 2.42 6.45 -18.70
C TYR A 6 3.20 6.95 -19.92
N PHE A 7 2.72 8.03 -20.53
CA PHE A 7 3.32 8.72 -21.69
C PHE A 7 3.88 10.09 -21.30
N GLY A 8 3.77 10.48 -20.04
CA GLY A 8 4.15 11.78 -19.49
C GLY A 8 3.08 12.31 -18.54
N LYS A 9 3.33 13.45 -17.90
CA LYS A 9 2.43 14.09 -16.95
C LYS A 9 1.03 14.30 -17.56
N GLY A 10 -0.01 13.90 -16.85
CA GLY A 10 -1.40 13.99 -17.28
C GLY A 10 -1.74 13.12 -18.49
N ASN A 11 -0.86 12.23 -18.91
CA ASN A 11 -1.03 11.39 -20.10
C ASN A 11 -0.82 9.90 -19.76
N ILE A 12 -1.79 9.36 -19.06
CA ILE A 12 -1.92 7.92 -18.83
C ILE A 12 -3.04 7.41 -19.74
N ARG A 13 -2.82 6.33 -20.47
CA ARG A 13 -3.84 5.76 -21.34
C ARG A 13 -3.63 4.27 -21.57
N PHE A 14 -4.73 3.59 -21.86
CA PHE A 14 -4.71 2.22 -22.35
C PHE A 14 -4.05 2.16 -23.73
N THR A 15 -3.27 1.09 -23.95
CA THR A 15 -2.66 0.76 -25.24
C THR A 15 -2.54 -0.75 -25.39
N ASP A 16 -2.68 -1.26 -26.60
CA ASP A 16 -2.45 -2.67 -26.97
C ASP A 16 -1.11 -2.88 -27.70
N HIS A 17 -0.35 -1.80 -27.88
CA HIS A 17 0.88 -1.77 -28.66
C HIS A 17 2.17 -1.77 -27.83
N LEU A 18 2.08 -1.92 -26.50
CA LEU A 18 3.30 -2.01 -25.70
C LEU A 18 4.06 -3.30 -26.06
N LYS A 19 5.39 -3.19 -26.15
CA LYS A 19 6.25 -4.34 -26.46
C LYS A 19 6.10 -5.41 -25.37
N GLU A 20 5.93 -6.66 -25.79
CA GLU A 20 5.91 -7.77 -24.83
C GLU A 20 7.26 -7.96 -24.15
N PRO A 21 7.28 -8.20 -22.82
CA PRO A 21 8.51 -8.53 -22.13
C PRO A 21 9.02 -9.89 -22.58
N ARG A 22 10.35 -10.06 -22.59
CA ARG A 22 11.02 -11.30 -22.94
C ARG A 22 12.16 -11.56 -21.99
N ILE A 23 12.43 -12.82 -21.69
CA ILE A 23 13.61 -13.23 -20.95
C ILE A 23 14.86 -12.89 -21.79
N VAL A 24 15.76 -12.10 -21.20
CA VAL A 24 17.05 -11.72 -21.80
C VAL A 24 18.22 -12.13 -20.90
N ALA A 25 17.98 -12.37 -19.61
CA ALA A 25 18.96 -12.89 -18.67
C ALA A 25 18.54 -14.28 -18.14
N PRO A 26 19.49 -15.15 -17.80
CA PRO A 26 19.18 -16.54 -17.42
C PRO A 26 18.36 -16.66 -16.12
N ASP A 27 18.43 -15.70 -15.21
CA ASP A 27 17.73 -15.65 -13.94
C ASP A 27 16.40 -14.89 -13.99
N GLU A 28 15.95 -14.52 -15.17
CA GLU A 28 14.66 -13.86 -15.37
C GLU A 28 13.52 -14.86 -15.53
N LEU A 29 12.33 -14.39 -15.21
CA LEU A 29 11.07 -15.08 -15.44
C LEU A 29 10.02 -14.11 -15.95
N VAL A 30 9.05 -14.61 -16.72
CA VAL A 30 7.87 -13.87 -17.15
C VAL A 30 6.70 -14.23 -16.22
N ILE A 31 6.02 -13.21 -15.72
CA ILE A 31 4.85 -13.34 -14.86
C ILE A 31 3.63 -12.88 -15.63
N ASP A 32 2.60 -13.72 -15.68
CA ASP A 32 1.25 -13.37 -16.10
C ASP A 32 0.55 -12.66 -14.94
N ILE A 33 0.25 -11.38 -15.11
CA ILE A 33 -0.29 -10.54 -14.04
C ILE A 33 -1.76 -10.86 -13.82
N ALA A 34 -2.11 -11.24 -12.60
CA ALA A 34 -3.49 -11.40 -12.20
C ALA A 34 -4.08 -10.09 -11.68
N TRP A 35 -3.36 -9.44 -10.76
CA TRP A 35 -3.79 -8.21 -10.11
C TRP A 35 -2.60 -7.28 -9.87
N CYS A 36 -2.87 -5.97 -9.99
CA CYS A 36 -1.93 -4.93 -9.59
C CYS A 36 -2.67 -3.78 -8.91
N GLY A 37 -2.26 -3.42 -7.70
CA GLY A 37 -2.83 -2.32 -6.93
C GLY A 37 -2.41 -0.94 -7.47
N ILE A 38 -3.31 0.03 -7.35
CA ILE A 38 -2.99 1.45 -7.59
C ILE A 38 -2.50 2.07 -6.29
N CYS A 39 -1.34 2.70 -6.35
CA CYS A 39 -0.70 3.43 -5.26
C CYS A 39 -0.95 4.94 -5.36
N GLY A 40 -0.82 5.65 -4.25
CA GLY A 40 -0.75 7.12 -4.26
C GLY A 40 0.34 7.67 -5.16
N THR A 41 1.46 6.94 -5.32
CA THR A 41 2.55 7.27 -6.24
C THR A 41 2.06 7.36 -7.70
N ASP A 42 1.21 6.42 -8.15
CA ASP A 42 0.66 6.45 -9.51
C ASP A 42 -0.23 7.68 -9.74
N LEU A 43 -0.98 8.10 -8.70
CA LEU A 43 -1.81 9.30 -8.75
C LEU A 43 -0.95 10.56 -8.83
N HIS A 44 0.13 10.63 -8.06
CA HIS A 44 1.07 11.76 -8.08
C HIS A 44 1.83 11.84 -9.40
N GLU A 45 2.21 10.71 -9.99
CA GLU A 45 2.80 10.71 -11.34
C GLU A 45 1.85 11.32 -12.38
N TYR A 46 0.56 11.06 -12.25
CA TYR A 46 -0.45 11.65 -13.14
C TYR A 46 -0.63 13.17 -12.90
N THR A 47 -0.76 13.59 -11.64
CA THR A 47 -1.10 14.99 -11.29
C THR A 47 0.11 15.90 -11.28
N ASP A 48 1.23 15.46 -10.71
CA ASP A 48 2.40 16.29 -10.39
C ASP A 48 3.65 15.90 -11.18
N GLY A 49 3.68 14.65 -11.71
CA GLY A 49 4.85 14.02 -12.32
C GLY A 49 5.56 14.84 -13.41
N PRO A 50 6.71 14.35 -13.89
CA PRO A 50 7.34 13.10 -13.47
C PRO A 50 8.01 13.20 -12.10
N ILE A 51 7.88 12.14 -11.28
CA ILE A 51 8.54 12.00 -9.97
C ILE A 51 9.57 10.86 -10.02
N PHE A 52 9.14 9.66 -10.37
CA PHE A 52 9.97 8.47 -10.56
C PHE A 52 10.18 8.14 -12.03
N PHE A 53 9.20 8.43 -12.89
CA PHE A 53 9.37 8.26 -14.33
C PHE A 53 10.37 9.27 -14.90
N PRO A 54 11.12 8.92 -15.95
CA PRO A 54 11.97 9.89 -16.63
C PRO A 54 11.13 11.01 -17.29
N GLU A 55 11.71 12.19 -17.42
CA GLU A 55 11.15 13.26 -18.22
C GLU A 55 11.04 12.84 -19.69
N ASP A 56 10.16 13.50 -20.45
CA ASP A 56 10.00 13.23 -21.88
C ASP A 56 11.35 13.42 -22.63
N GLY A 57 11.66 12.44 -23.47
CA GLY A 57 12.94 12.41 -24.18
C GLY A 57 14.15 11.97 -23.34
N HIS A 58 13.98 11.67 -22.06
CA HIS A 58 15.01 11.16 -21.18
C HIS A 58 14.81 9.67 -20.85
N THR A 59 15.78 9.10 -20.15
CA THR A 59 15.78 7.70 -19.74
C THR A 59 16.07 7.58 -18.25
N HIS A 60 15.59 6.50 -17.62
CA HIS A 60 15.83 6.28 -16.19
C HIS A 60 17.31 6.03 -15.89
N GLU A 61 17.84 6.63 -14.82
CA GLU A 61 19.25 6.61 -14.45
C GLU A 61 19.85 5.20 -14.24
N ILE A 62 19.06 4.24 -13.78
CA ILE A 62 19.52 2.85 -13.57
C ILE A 62 19.36 2.03 -14.84
N SER A 63 18.15 1.92 -15.36
CA SER A 63 17.81 0.99 -16.43
C SER A 63 18.06 1.52 -17.84
N HIS A 64 18.13 2.84 -17.99
CA HIS A 64 18.17 3.53 -19.27
C HIS A 64 16.90 3.30 -20.14
N ASN A 65 15.79 2.92 -19.50
CA ASN A 65 14.53 2.75 -20.20
C ASN A 65 13.81 4.09 -20.42
N PRO A 66 13.29 4.34 -21.64
CA PRO A 66 12.49 5.53 -21.96
C PRO A 66 11.00 5.32 -21.66
N LEU A 67 10.21 6.35 -21.81
CA LEU A 67 8.77 6.28 -21.96
C LEU A 67 8.37 5.80 -23.39
N PRO A 68 7.14 5.23 -23.61
CA PRO A 68 6.15 4.91 -22.58
C PRO A 68 6.45 3.63 -21.81
N GLN A 69 5.97 3.55 -20.57
CA GLN A 69 6.07 2.35 -19.73
C GLN A 69 4.71 2.01 -19.12
N ALA A 70 4.38 0.72 -18.99
CA ALA A 70 3.23 0.31 -18.17
C ALA A 70 3.47 0.72 -16.71
N MET A 71 2.44 1.27 -16.08
CA MET A 71 2.47 1.63 -14.66
C MET A 71 2.20 0.43 -13.75
N GLY A 72 2.14 0.68 -12.45
CA GLY A 72 1.72 -0.26 -11.41
C GLY A 72 2.86 -1.10 -10.84
N HIS A 73 3.08 -0.93 -9.55
CA HIS A 73 4.19 -1.57 -8.81
C HIS A 73 3.73 -2.46 -7.64
N GLU A 74 2.43 -2.63 -7.45
CA GLU A 74 1.83 -3.52 -6.43
C GLU A 74 1.27 -4.77 -7.10
N MET A 75 2.12 -5.65 -7.66
CA MET A 75 1.70 -6.69 -8.59
C MET A 75 1.85 -8.11 -8.04
N ALA A 76 0.86 -8.95 -8.35
CA ALA A 76 0.87 -10.39 -8.11
C ALA A 76 0.37 -11.13 -9.35
N GLY A 77 0.90 -12.33 -9.57
CA GLY A 77 0.56 -13.12 -10.74
C GLY A 77 1.07 -14.55 -10.66
N THR A 78 1.11 -15.19 -11.81
CA THR A 78 1.57 -16.58 -11.96
C THR A 78 2.77 -16.63 -12.91
N VAL A 79 3.78 -17.39 -12.55
CA VAL A 79 4.96 -17.58 -13.40
C VAL A 79 4.55 -18.28 -14.68
N LEU A 80 4.79 -17.63 -15.82
CA LEU A 80 4.46 -18.14 -17.16
C LEU A 80 5.65 -18.80 -17.85
N GLU A 81 6.83 -18.21 -17.73
CA GLU A 81 8.07 -18.70 -18.32
C GLU A 81 9.23 -18.47 -17.34
N VAL A 82 10.24 -19.33 -17.40
CA VAL A 82 11.46 -19.24 -16.58
C VAL A 82 12.71 -19.34 -17.45
N GLY A 83 13.70 -18.50 -17.16
CA GLY A 83 15.03 -18.62 -17.77
C GLY A 83 15.81 -19.82 -17.22
N PRO A 84 16.86 -20.26 -17.93
CA PRO A 84 17.61 -21.49 -17.59
C PRO A 84 18.40 -21.37 -16.27
N GLY A 85 18.57 -20.20 -15.70
CA GLY A 85 19.27 -19.96 -14.45
C GLY A 85 18.35 -19.82 -13.24
N VAL A 86 17.02 -19.81 -13.42
CA VAL A 86 16.02 -19.79 -12.33
C VAL A 86 16.10 -21.09 -11.53
N LYS A 87 16.13 -21.03 -10.21
CA LYS A 87 16.45 -22.17 -9.32
C LYS A 87 15.30 -22.54 -8.37
N HIS A 88 14.56 -21.56 -7.90
CA HIS A 88 13.59 -21.72 -6.79
C HIS A 88 12.15 -21.62 -7.24
N LEU A 89 11.90 -20.94 -8.36
CA LEU A 89 10.58 -20.74 -8.94
C LEU A 89 10.39 -21.59 -10.20
N LYS A 90 9.15 -21.94 -10.49
CA LYS A 90 8.76 -22.71 -11.68
C LYS A 90 7.47 -22.17 -12.28
N VAL A 91 7.21 -22.53 -13.53
CA VAL A 91 5.95 -22.25 -14.23
C VAL A 91 4.78 -22.75 -13.39
N GLY A 92 3.78 -21.89 -13.20
CA GLY A 92 2.58 -22.13 -12.40
C GLY A 92 2.68 -21.68 -10.93
N ASP A 93 3.86 -21.32 -10.44
CA ASP A 93 3.97 -20.75 -9.08
C ASP A 93 3.28 -19.38 -9.00
N LYS A 94 2.50 -19.16 -7.95
CA LYS A 94 1.97 -17.85 -7.61
C LYS A 94 3.07 -17.00 -6.98
N VAL A 95 3.21 -15.78 -7.46
CA VAL A 95 4.27 -14.86 -6.98
C VAL A 95 3.76 -13.45 -6.77
N VAL A 96 4.39 -12.77 -5.82
CA VAL A 96 4.36 -11.31 -5.68
C VAL A 96 5.73 -10.75 -6.07
N VAL A 97 5.73 -9.56 -6.64
CA VAL A 97 6.96 -8.91 -7.13
C VAL A 97 7.37 -7.80 -6.18
N GLU A 98 8.64 -7.80 -5.79
CA GLU A 98 9.34 -6.68 -5.15
C GLU A 98 9.86 -5.77 -6.28
N PRO A 99 9.22 -4.61 -6.53
CA PRO A 99 9.43 -3.85 -7.76
C PRO A 99 10.66 -2.95 -7.76
N THR A 100 11.44 -2.86 -6.67
CA THR A 100 12.53 -1.88 -6.58
C THR A 100 13.63 -2.13 -7.63
N GLY A 101 14.15 -1.00 -8.13
CA GLY A 101 15.38 -0.95 -8.93
C GLY A 101 16.37 0.00 -8.28
N THR A 102 17.53 -0.52 -7.89
CA THR A 102 18.55 0.19 -7.11
C THR A 102 19.92 0.06 -7.74
N CYS A 103 20.95 0.68 -7.17
CA CYS A 103 22.31 0.47 -7.66
C CYS A 103 22.74 -1.01 -7.66
N ARG A 104 22.22 -1.81 -6.69
CA ARG A 104 22.48 -3.24 -6.60
C ARG A 104 21.95 -3.99 -7.83
N ASP A 105 20.88 -3.49 -8.42
CA ASP A 105 20.13 -4.18 -9.46
C ASP A 105 20.57 -3.78 -10.88
N ARG A 106 21.61 -2.97 -11.04
CA ARG A 106 22.10 -2.52 -12.35
C ARG A 106 22.44 -3.67 -13.31
N TYR A 107 22.84 -4.83 -12.78
CA TYR A 107 23.11 -6.02 -13.57
C TYR A 107 21.90 -6.52 -14.39
N ARG A 108 20.68 -6.17 -13.96
CA ARG A 108 19.42 -6.50 -14.64
C ARG A 108 19.29 -5.78 -16.01
N TRP A 109 20.04 -4.71 -16.19
CA TRP A 109 20.04 -3.92 -17.43
C TRP A 109 21.45 -3.83 -17.99
N PRO A 110 22.00 -4.95 -18.54
CA PRO A 110 23.40 -5.01 -18.99
C PRO A 110 23.71 -4.09 -20.17
N LEU A 111 22.69 -3.64 -20.90
CA LEU A 111 22.84 -2.68 -22.00
C LEU A 111 22.74 -1.22 -21.54
N SER A 112 22.46 -0.96 -20.27
CA SER A 112 22.45 0.40 -19.73
C SER A 112 23.87 0.96 -19.70
N PRO A 113 24.09 2.20 -20.17
CA PRO A 113 25.41 2.86 -20.05
C PRO A 113 25.80 3.11 -18.60
N ASN A 114 24.89 2.85 -17.65
CA ASN A 114 25.07 3.04 -16.23
C ASN A 114 25.33 1.74 -15.47
N VAL A 115 25.46 0.59 -16.16
CA VAL A 115 25.64 -0.73 -15.52
C VAL A 115 26.85 -0.79 -14.59
N ASP A 116 27.99 -0.19 -15.00
CA ASP A 116 29.24 -0.18 -14.25
C ASP A 116 29.43 1.04 -13.34
N LYS A 117 28.43 1.93 -13.24
CA LYS A 117 28.50 3.08 -12.32
C LYS A 117 28.62 2.61 -10.88
N GLU A 118 29.44 3.33 -10.11
CA GLU A 118 29.54 3.08 -8.67
C GLU A 118 28.19 3.17 -7.95
N TRP A 119 28.04 2.34 -6.93
CA TRP A 119 26.87 2.41 -6.07
C TRP A 119 26.84 3.72 -5.27
N CYS A 120 25.67 4.27 -5.04
CA CYS A 120 25.48 5.43 -4.18
C CYS A 120 25.84 5.13 -2.72
N ALA A 121 25.99 6.18 -1.91
CA ALA A 121 26.41 6.06 -0.52
C ALA A 121 25.46 5.17 0.33
N ALA A 122 24.15 5.22 0.06
CA ALA A 122 23.17 4.39 0.74
C ALA A 122 23.35 2.90 0.39
N CYS A 123 23.44 2.57 -0.90
CA CYS A 123 23.62 1.19 -1.35
C CYS A 123 24.95 0.59 -0.91
N LYS A 124 26.06 1.39 -0.87
CA LYS A 124 27.34 0.96 -0.30
C LYS A 124 27.25 0.55 1.18
N LYS A 125 26.25 1.06 1.91
CA LYS A 125 25.96 0.73 3.31
C LYS A 125 24.88 -0.34 3.49
N GLY A 126 24.33 -0.88 2.40
CA GLY A 126 23.25 -1.86 2.44
C GLY A 126 21.84 -1.28 2.58
N TYR A 127 21.68 0.04 2.52
CA TYR A 127 20.38 0.72 2.61
C TYR A 127 19.76 0.88 1.21
N TYR A 128 19.37 -0.20 0.60
CA TYR A 128 18.90 -0.23 -0.79
C TYR A 128 17.56 0.50 -0.97
N ASN A 129 16.67 0.39 0.02
CA ASN A 129 15.36 1.05 0.01
C ASN A 129 15.41 2.59 -0.04
N ILE A 130 16.56 3.18 0.24
CA ILE A 130 16.83 4.63 0.15
C ILE A 130 17.96 4.93 -0.85
N CYS A 131 18.05 4.14 -1.92
CA CYS A 131 18.97 4.39 -3.02
C CYS A 131 18.74 5.77 -3.62
N SER A 132 19.82 6.52 -3.90
CA SER A 132 19.74 7.86 -4.53
C SER A 132 19.11 7.84 -5.93
N TYR A 133 19.05 6.68 -6.56
CA TYR A 133 18.51 6.45 -7.91
C TYR A 133 17.34 5.47 -7.87
N LEU A 134 16.65 5.37 -6.72
CA LEU A 134 15.54 4.45 -6.56
C LEU A 134 14.48 4.67 -7.63
N GLY A 135 14.12 3.60 -8.31
CA GLY A 135 12.97 3.51 -9.18
C GLY A 135 12.22 2.22 -8.91
N LEU A 136 11.02 2.10 -9.47
CA LEU A 136 10.18 0.91 -9.34
C LEU A 136 9.82 0.36 -10.72
N CYS A 137 9.70 -0.94 -10.84
CA CYS A 137 9.00 -1.53 -11.97
C CYS A 137 7.55 -1.07 -11.93
N GLY A 138 7.09 -0.37 -12.98
CA GLY A 138 5.81 0.30 -12.99
C GLY A 138 5.83 1.74 -12.47
N ALA A 139 7.03 2.24 -12.07
CA ALA A 139 7.26 3.65 -11.80
C ALA A 139 8.72 3.99 -12.14
N GLY A 140 9.02 4.09 -13.43
CA GLY A 140 10.25 4.64 -14.02
C GLY A 140 11.32 3.65 -14.41
N VAL A 141 11.64 2.64 -13.61
CA VAL A 141 12.74 1.71 -13.90
C VAL A 141 12.44 0.82 -15.12
N GLN A 142 11.26 0.28 -15.19
CA GLN A 142 10.74 -0.48 -16.33
C GLN A 142 9.21 -0.62 -16.23
N SER A 143 8.58 -1.16 -17.28
CA SER A 143 7.14 -1.47 -17.26
C SER A 143 6.77 -2.40 -16.10
N GLY A 144 5.62 -2.11 -15.47
CA GLY A 144 5.08 -2.84 -14.32
C GLY A 144 3.77 -3.56 -14.60
N GLY A 145 2.98 -3.74 -13.53
CA GLY A 145 1.85 -4.67 -13.49
C GLY A 145 0.52 -4.15 -14.03
N PHE A 146 0.42 -2.89 -14.50
CA PHE A 146 -0.76 -2.47 -15.27
C PHE A 146 -0.64 -2.94 -16.72
N ALA A 147 -0.19 -4.17 -16.90
CA ALA A 147 0.00 -4.85 -18.17
C ALA A 147 -0.27 -6.35 -18.02
N GLU A 148 -0.45 -7.04 -19.14
CA GLU A 148 -0.69 -8.48 -19.15
C GLU A 148 0.47 -9.25 -18.52
N ARG A 149 1.71 -8.81 -18.77
CA ARG A 149 2.93 -9.54 -18.37
C ARG A 149 4.04 -8.61 -17.95
N VAL A 150 4.86 -9.08 -17.04
CA VAL A 150 6.10 -8.43 -16.61
C VAL A 150 7.25 -9.44 -16.62
N VAL A 151 8.47 -8.99 -16.96
CA VAL A 151 9.69 -9.77 -16.79
C VAL A 151 10.42 -9.29 -15.55
N MET A 152 10.84 -10.23 -14.70
CA MET A 152 11.54 -9.94 -13.45
C MET A 152 12.62 -10.97 -13.18
N ASN A 153 13.67 -10.57 -12.47
CA ASN A 153 14.66 -11.52 -11.97
C ASN A 153 14.09 -12.30 -10.78
N GLU A 154 14.46 -13.57 -10.65
CA GLU A 154 14.00 -14.45 -9.57
C GLU A 154 14.20 -13.84 -8.18
N SER A 155 15.30 -13.11 -7.97
CA SER A 155 15.63 -12.45 -6.69
C SER A 155 14.62 -11.38 -6.23
N HIS A 156 13.73 -10.94 -7.12
CA HIS A 156 12.67 -9.97 -6.87
C HIS A 156 11.28 -10.60 -6.84
N CYS A 157 11.20 -11.93 -6.92
CA CYS A 157 9.93 -12.66 -6.96
C CYS A 157 9.82 -13.57 -5.76
N TYR A 158 8.75 -13.42 -5.00
CA TYR A 158 8.49 -14.20 -3.80
C TYR A 158 7.31 -15.12 -4.04
N LYS A 159 7.49 -16.41 -3.77
CA LYS A 159 6.41 -17.38 -3.87
C LYS A 159 5.36 -17.07 -2.80
N VAL A 160 4.10 -17.06 -3.22
CA VAL A 160 2.96 -16.87 -2.33
C VAL A 160 2.33 -18.24 -2.06
N PRO A 161 1.92 -18.53 -0.80
CA PRO A 161 1.21 -19.77 -0.48
C PRO A 161 -0.04 -19.98 -1.34
N ASP A 162 -0.32 -21.21 -1.73
CA ASP A 162 -1.43 -21.53 -2.65
C ASP A 162 -2.81 -21.09 -2.13
N PHE A 163 -3.00 -21.06 -0.82
CA PHE A 163 -4.24 -20.63 -0.18
C PHE A 163 -4.43 -19.11 -0.16
N VAL A 164 -3.38 -18.32 -0.43
CA VAL A 164 -3.50 -16.85 -0.53
C VAL A 164 -4.01 -16.49 -1.92
N PRO A 165 -5.16 -15.82 -2.03
CA PRO A 165 -5.67 -15.36 -3.32
C PRO A 165 -4.79 -14.26 -3.91
N LEU A 166 -4.67 -14.21 -5.24
CA LEU A 166 -3.79 -13.24 -5.92
C LEU A 166 -4.21 -11.78 -5.76
N ASP A 167 -5.51 -11.51 -5.52
CA ASP A 167 -6.00 -10.16 -5.19
C ASP A 167 -5.45 -9.68 -3.84
N VAL A 168 -5.36 -10.57 -2.86
CA VAL A 168 -4.73 -10.27 -1.56
C VAL A 168 -3.21 -10.26 -1.67
N ALA A 169 -2.62 -11.13 -2.50
CA ALA A 169 -1.19 -11.15 -2.75
C ALA A 169 -0.68 -9.81 -3.32
N ALA A 170 -1.48 -9.11 -4.14
CA ALA A 170 -1.14 -7.76 -4.63
C ALA A 170 -1.03 -6.72 -3.50
N LEU A 171 -1.58 -6.98 -2.32
CA LEU A 171 -1.44 -6.11 -1.14
C LEU A 171 -0.13 -6.34 -0.37
N ILE A 172 0.64 -7.39 -0.68
CA ILE A 172 1.89 -7.70 0.04
C ILE A 172 2.88 -6.54 -0.11
N GLN A 173 2.96 -5.90 -1.27
CA GLN A 173 3.86 -4.76 -1.48
C GLN A 173 3.50 -3.57 -0.55
N PRO A 174 2.27 -3.02 -0.50
CA PRO A 174 1.96 -1.96 0.45
C PRO A 174 2.00 -2.43 1.92
N LEU A 175 1.73 -3.69 2.22
CA LEU A 175 1.91 -4.25 3.57
C LEU A 175 3.39 -4.30 3.97
N ALA A 176 4.31 -4.57 3.03
CA ALA A 176 5.75 -4.52 3.29
C ALA A 176 6.21 -3.10 3.66
N VAL A 177 5.61 -2.04 3.08
CA VAL A 177 5.84 -0.64 3.50
C VAL A 177 5.46 -0.43 4.97
N CYS A 178 4.30 -0.94 5.37
CA CYS A 178 3.82 -0.84 6.75
C CYS A 178 4.68 -1.67 7.71
N TRP A 179 5.09 -2.86 7.28
CA TRP A 179 5.98 -3.73 8.05
C TRP A 179 7.35 -3.11 8.26
N HIS A 180 7.89 -2.50 7.22
CA HIS A 180 9.14 -1.75 7.31
C HIS A 180 9.07 -0.62 8.35
N ALA A 181 7.97 0.11 8.39
CA ALA A 181 7.78 1.20 9.34
C ALA A 181 7.83 0.72 10.80
N ILE A 182 7.16 -0.39 11.13
CA ILE A 182 7.20 -0.96 12.48
C ILE A 182 8.59 -1.53 12.82
N ARG A 183 9.33 -2.01 11.84
CA ARG A 183 10.72 -2.47 12.03
C ARG A 183 11.69 -1.31 12.25
N VAL A 184 11.56 -0.23 11.47
CA VAL A 184 12.42 0.96 11.60
C VAL A 184 12.28 1.64 12.97
N CYS A 185 11.08 1.64 13.55
CA CYS A 185 10.86 2.20 14.89
C CYS A 185 11.15 1.20 16.02
N GLU A 186 11.63 0.00 15.70
CA GLU A 186 11.91 -1.05 16.69
C GLU A 186 10.67 -1.35 17.57
N PHE A 187 9.50 -1.50 16.90
CA PHE A 187 8.23 -1.73 17.58
C PHE A 187 8.31 -2.91 18.55
N LYS A 188 7.73 -2.73 19.72
CA LYS A 188 7.72 -3.77 20.77
C LYS A 188 6.32 -4.32 20.97
N ALA A 189 6.16 -5.62 20.90
CA ALA A 189 4.90 -6.29 21.20
C ALA A 189 4.36 -5.87 22.60
N GLY A 190 3.04 -5.73 22.70
CA GLY A 190 2.39 -5.25 23.92
C GLY A 190 2.33 -3.72 24.07
N SER A 191 2.92 -2.95 23.14
CA SER A 191 2.84 -1.49 23.11
C SER A 191 1.51 -0.99 22.55
N THR A 192 1.24 0.31 22.73
CA THR A 192 0.09 1.03 22.20
C THR A 192 0.47 1.85 20.97
N ALA A 193 -0.45 2.00 20.02
CA ALA A 193 -0.21 2.72 18.78
C ALA A 193 -1.38 3.64 18.38
N LEU A 194 -1.04 4.85 17.91
CA LEU A 194 -1.97 5.75 17.22
C LEU A 194 -1.59 5.83 15.74
N ILE A 195 -2.54 5.56 14.86
CA ILE A 195 -2.41 5.75 13.42
C ILE A 195 -3.20 6.99 13.02
N ILE A 196 -2.60 7.89 12.27
CA ILE A 196 -3.24 9.12 11.80
C ILE A 196 -3.46 9.01 10.29
N GLY A 197 -4.72 8.84 9.92
CA GLY A 197 -5.19 8.55 8.56
C GLY A 197 -5.47 7.07 8.32
N ALA A 198 -6.66 6.76 7.77
CA ALA A 198 -7.09 5.42 7.39
C ALA A 198 -7.14 5.24 5.85
N GLY A 199 -6.14 5.77 5.15
CA GLY A 199 -5.86 5.39 3.77
C GLY A 199 -5.25 3.98 3.66
N PRO A 200 -4.85 3.55 2.46
CA PRO A 200 -4.27 2.21 2.27
C PRO A 200 -3.11 1.89 3.22
N ILE A 201 -2.22 2.87 3.44
CA ILE A 201 -1.06 2.70 4.34
C ILE A 201 -1.52 2.64 5.81
N GLY A 202 -2.47 3.49 6.24
CA GLY A 202 -2.99 3.44 7.61
C GLY A 202 -3.69 2.11 7.90
N LEU A 203 -4.52 1.61 6.98
CA LEU A 203 -5.18 0.31 7.11
C LEU A 203 -4.18 -0.85 7.09
N GLY A 204 -3.17 -0.80 6.21
CA GLY A 204 -2.08 -1.78 6.21
C GLY A 204 -1.27 -1.76 7.51
N THR A 205 -1.09 -0.58 8.11
CA THR A 205 -0.41 -0.43 9.42
C THR A 205 -1.20 -1.09 10.55
N ILE A 206 -2.55 -1.07 10.51
CA ILE A 206 -3.37 -1.84 11.47
C ILE A 206 -3.04 -3.33 11.39
N LEU A 207 -3.00 -3.89 10.17
CA LEU A 207 -2.69 -5.32 9.98
C LEU A 207 -1.27 -5.66 10.45
N ALA A 208 -0.29 -4.84 10.11
CA ALA A 208 1.09 -5.03 10.52
C ALA A 208 1.26 -4.95 12.05
N LEU A 209 0.63 -3.98 12.71
CA LEU A 209 0.65 -3.83 14.17
C LEU A 209 -0.06 -4.98 14.89
N ASN A 210 -1.22 -5.42 14.39
CA ASN A 210 -1.90 -6.60 14.94
C ASN A 210 -1.01 -7.84 14.85
N ALA A 211 -0.38 -8.06 13.69
CA ALA A 211 0.53 -9.19 13.48
C ALA A 211 1.81 -9.10 14.35
N ALA A 212 2.24 -7.89 14.70
CA ALA A 212 3.37 -7.62 15.58
C ALA A 212 3.00 -7.64 17.08
N GLY A 213 1.73 -7.92 17.44
CA GLY A 213 1.28 -8.03 18.82
C GLY A 213 1.08 -6.67 19.50
N CYS A 214 0.63 -5.65 18.78
CA CYS A 214 0.20 -4.38 19.38
C CYS A 214 -1.00 -4.63 20.31
N ARG A 215 -0.95 -4.03 21.50
CA ARG A 215 -1.98 -4.25 22.53
C ARG A 215 -3.24 -3.42 22.29
N ASP A 216 -3.06 -2.20 21.79
CA ASP A 216 -4.14 -1.25 21.55
C ASP A 216 -3.80 -0.36 20.35
N ILE A 217 -4.69 -0.35 19.37
CA ILE A 217 -4.56 0.45 18.14
C ILE A 217 -5.71 1.43 18.08
N VAL A 218 -5.40 2.72 18.04
CA VAL A 218 -6.35 3.79 17.78
C VAL A 218 -6.06 4.40 16.40
N VAL A 219 -7.11 4.68 15.63
CA VAL A 219 -7.01 5.34 14.32
C VAL A 219 -7.75 6.66 14.36
N SER A 220 -7.07 7.76 14.06
CA SER A 220 -7.65 9.09 13.88
C SER A 220 -7.91 9.33 12.38
N GLU A 221 -9.19 9.47 11.99
CA GLU A 221 -9.59 9.60 10.59
C GLU A 221 -10.88 10.43 10.47
N PRO A 222 -10.93 11.50 9.67
CA PRO A 222 -12.13 12.32 9.51
C PRO A 222 -13.26 11.65 8.70
N ALA A 223 -12.93 10.79 7.73
CA ALA A 223 -13.93 10.16 6.86
C ALA A 223 -14.61 8.98 7.56
N LYS A 224 -15.94 9.06 7.73
CA LYS A 224 -16.74 8.01 8.41
C LYS A 224 -16.54 6.61 7.81
N VAL A 225 -16.62 6.49 6.48
CA VAL A 225 -16.47 5.20 5.78
C VAL A 225 -15.12 4.56 6.08
N ARG A 226 -14.05 5.36 6.14
CA ARG A 226 -12.70 4.88 6.46
C ARG A 226 -12.57 4.48 7.93
N ARG A 227 -13.23 5.20 8.85
CA ARG A 227 -13.29 4.79 10.27
C ARG A 227 -13.98 3.44 10.43
N GLU A 228 -15.16 3.26 9.81
CA GLU A 228 -15.90 1.99 9.85
C GLU A 228 -15.06 0.81 9.33
N LEU A 229 -14.20 1.06 8.35
CA LEU A 229 -13.31 0.04 7.83
C LEU A 229 -12.16 -0.25 8.80
N ALA A 230 -11.57 0.78 9.41
CA ALA A 230 -10.54 0.61 10.43
C ALA A 230 -11.06 -0.19 11.64
N GLU A 231 -12.31 0.04 12.05
CA GLU A 231 -12.98 -0.76 13.10
C GLU A 231 -13.11 -2.24 12.71
N LYS A 232 -13.53 -2.53 11.47
CA LYS A 232 -13.61 -3.90 10.95
C LYS A 232 -12.26 -4.61 10.93
N MET A 233 -11.18 -3.83 10.80
CA MET A 233 -9.80 -4.34 10.83
C MET A 233 -9.23 -4.47 12.24
N GLY A 234 -10.01 -4.13 13.27
CA GLY A 234 -9.69 -4.37 14.67
C GLY A 234 -9.06 -3.18 15.40
N ALA A 235 -9.19 -1.95 14.88
CA ALA A 235 -8.77 -0.74 15.57
C ALA A 235 -9.93 -0.03 16.28
N ARG A 236 -9.66 0.69 17.35
CA ARG A 236 -10.54 1.73 17.87
C ARG A 236 -10.40 2.97 16.98
N VAL A 237 -11.46 3.74 16.81
CA VAL A 237 -11.43 4.91 15.93
C VAL A 237 -11.79 6.19 16.66
N TYR A 238 -11.25 7.29 16.12
CA TYR A 238 -11.53 8.64 16.59
C TYR A 238 -11.79 9.58 15.39
N ASP A 239 -12.80 10.43 15.52
CA ASP A 239 -13.07 11.48 14.56
C ASP A 239 -12.36 12.78 14.99
N PRO A 240 -11.27 13.20 14.31
CA PRO A 240 -10.54 14.40 14.71
C PRO A 240 -11.34 15.70 14.50
N THR A 241 -12.49 15.65 13.81
CA THR A 241 -13.36 16.81 13.60
C THR A 241 -14.36 17.01 14.75
N ALA A 242 -14.44 16.06 15.69
CA ALA A 242 -15.36 16.12 16.82
C ALA A 242 -14.96 17.20 17.87
N HIS A 243 -13.69 17.60 17.90
CA HIS A 243 -13.15 18.55 18.86
C HIS A 243 -12.20 19.56 18.17
N ALA A 244 -11.91 20.68 18.83
CA ALA A 244 -10.83 21.57 18.41
C ALA A 244 -9.47 20.85 18.50
N ALA A 245 -8.48 21.27 17.70
CA ALA A 245 -7.22 20.55 17.55
C ALA A 245 -6.51 20.22 18.87
N LYS A 246 -6.44 21.17 19.81
CA LYS A 246 -5.85 20.94 21.13
C LYS A 246 -6.65 19.95 21.96
N GLU A 247 -7.96 20.07 21.97
CA GLU A 247 -8.86 19.15 22.70
C GLU A 247 -8.79 17.74 22.12
N SER A 248 -8.61 17.62 20.78
CA SER A 248 -8.40 16.34 20.11
C SER A 248 -7.12 15.66 20.59
N ILE A 249 -6.01 16.38 20.75
CA ILE A 249 -4.75 15.85 21.27
C ILE A 249 -4.92 15.40 22.73
N ASP A 250 -5.50 16.24 23.58
CA ASP A 250 -5.73 15.94 24.99
C ASP A 250 -6.63 14.70 25.14
N TYR A 251 -7.70 14.60 24.32
CA TYR A 251 -8.58 13.46 24.29
C TYR A 251 -7.85 12.19 23.83
N LEU A 252 -7.13 12.22 22.69
CA LEU A 252 -6.37 11.08 22.19
C LEU A 252 -5.36 10.57 23.21
N ARG A 253 -4.65 11.47 23.90
CA ARG A 253 -3.73 11.09 24.98
C ARG A 253 -4.45 10.38 26.11
N SER A 254 -5.63 10.88 26.52
CA SER A 254 -6.41 10.35 27.64
C SER A 254 -6.99 8.97 27.38
N ILE A 255 -7.29 8.63 26.12
CA ILE A 255 -7.85 7.31 25.74
C ILE A 255 -6.78 6.27 25.45
N ALA A 256 -5.51 6.66 25.34
CA ALA A 256 -4.41 5.69 25.31
C ALA A 256 -4.39 4.86 26.60
N ASP A 257 -4.08 3.60 26.49
CA ASP A 257 -3.96 2.75 27.66
C ASP A 257 -2.81 3.26 28.55
N GLY A 258 -3.15 3.68 29.77
CA GLY A 258 -2.25 4.40 30.69
C GLY A 258 -2.52 5.89 30.80
N GLY A 259 -3.26 6.51 29.88
CA GLY A 259 -3.73 7.90 29.98
C GLY A 259 -2.70 8.99 29.64
N ASP A 260 -1.48 8.61 29.26
CA ASP A 260 -0.35 9.54 29.01
C ASP A 260 0.08 9.66 27.55
N GLY A 261 -0.72 9.13 26.60
CA GLY A 261 -0.40 9.05 25.19
C GLY A 261 0.13 7.68 24.77
N PHE A 262 0.50 7.54 23.51
CA PHE A 262 0.83 6.29 22.85
C PHE A 262 2.35 6.05 22.84
N ASP A 263 2.76 4.78 22.90
CA ASP A 263 4.17 4.39 22.76
C ASP A 263 4.68 4.68 21.33
N TYR A 264 3.83 4.43 20.32
CA TYR A 264 4.13 4.69 18.92
C TYR A 264 3.00 5.46 18.24
N THR A 265 3.37 6.35 17.33
CA THR A 265 2.41 7.02 16.44
C THR A 265 2.88 6.91 14.99
N PHE A 266 1.92 6.75 14.06
CA PHE A 266 2.21 6.58 12.63
C PHE A 266 1.44 7.63 11.84
N ASP A 267 2.17 8.60 11.23
CA ASP A 267 1.56 9.57 10.33
C ASP A 267 1.49 8.98 8.91
N CYS A 268 0.27 8.66 8.48
CA CYS A 268 -0.06 8.14 7.15
C CYS A 268 -0.78 9.17 6.28
N SER A 269 -0.88 10.44 6.74
CA SER A 269 -1.65 11.50 6.07
C SER A 269 -0.80 12.56 5.40
N GLY A 270 0.34 12.94 5.99
CA GLY A 270 1.27 13.91 5.41
C GLY A 270 0.77 15.35 5.43
N LEU A 271 0.13 15.76 6.52
CA LEU A 271 -0.30 17.14 6.75
C LEU A 271 0.42 17.72 7.97
N GLU A 272 0.66 19.04 8.00
CA GLU A 272 1.29 19.70 9.15
C GLU A 272 0.55 19.40 10.46
N VAL A 273 -0.77 19.43 10.44
CA VAL A 273 -1.59 19.12 11.61
C VAL A 273 -1.46 17.67 12.06
N THR A 274 -1.34 16.72 11.13
CA THR A 274 -1.21 15.30 11.47
C THR A 274 0.18 14.95 12.00
N LEU A 275 1.24 15.55 11.46
CA LEU A 275 2.59 15.42 12.00
C LEU A 275 2.68 15.94 13.44
N ASN A 276 2.14 17.15 13.69
CA ASN A 276 2.14 17.74 15.03
C ASN A 276 1.34 16.86 16.00
N ALA A 277 0.18 16.35 15.59
CA ALA A 277 -0.60 15.42 16.38
C ALA A 277 0.15 14.12 16.67
N ALA A 278 0.86 13.57 15.68
CA ALA A 278 1.68 12.36 15.85
C ALA A 278 2.74 12.55 16.95
N ILE A 279 3.43 13.70 16.97
CA ILE A 279 4.44 14.00 17.99
C ILE A 279 3.79 14.27 19.36
N GLN A 280 2.71 15.04 19.39
CA GLN A 280 2.09 15.49 20.65
C GLN A 280 1.30 14.37 21.36
N CYS A 281 0.75 13.43 20.62
CA CYS A 281 0.04 12.28 21.19
C CYS A 281 0.95 11.18 21.75
N LEU A 282 2.27 11.28 21.58
CA LEU A 282 3.22 10.32 22.17
C LEU A 282 3.28 10.45 23.71
N THR A 283 3.48 9.32 24.36
CA THR A 283 3.92 9.27 25.76
C THR A 283 5.40 9.70 25.90
N PHE A 284 5.96 9.60 27.09
CA PHE A 284 7.39 9.83 27.36
C PHE A 284 8.23 8.80 26.61
N ARG A 285 9.30 9.25 25.91
CA ARG A 285 10.22 8.42 25.10
C ARG A 285 9.54 7.65 23.98
N GLY A 286 8.29 7.98 23.63
CA GLY A 286 7.58 7.37 22.51
C GLY A 286 8.21 7.75 21.17
N THR A 287 7.84 7.02 20.12
CA THR A 287 8.38 7.19 18.77
C THR A 287 7.28 7.49 17.76
N ALA A 288 7.38 8.64 17.07
CA ALA A 288 6.55 8.98 15.91
C ALA A 288 7.25 8.57 14.62
N VAL A 289 6.51 7.91 13.73
CA VAL A 289 6.98 7.45 12.42
C VAL A 289 6.19 8.14 11.32
N ASN A 290 6.89 8.77 10.39
CA ASN A 290 6.30 9.30 9.16
C ASN A 290 6.37 8.26 8.05
N LEU A 291 5.22 7.88 7.52
CA LEU A 291 5.08 7.04 6.31
C LEU A 291 4.55 7.83 5.12
N ALA A 292 4.01 9.01 5.38
CA ALA A 292 3.43 9.83 4.33
C ALA A 292 4.51 10.41 3.41
N MET A 293 4.18 10.52 2.13
CA MET A 293 4.98 11.25 1.15
C MET A 293 4.59 12.73 1.21
N TRP A 294 5.59 13.57 1.46
CA TRP A 294 5.41 15.02 1.58
C TRP A 294 5.81 15.74 0.29
N GLY A 295 5.07 16.83 -0.02
CA GLY A 295 5.55 17.79 -1.00
C GLY A 295 6.72 18.62 -0.45
N HIS A 296 7.33 19.44 -1.31
CA HIS A 296 8.51 20.26 -0.96
C HIS A 296 8.19 21.53 -0.14
N HIS A 297 7.00 21.63 0.48
CA HIS A 297 6.65 22.78 1.30
C HIS A 297 7.23 22.64 2.71
N LYS A 298 7.50 23.79 3.33
CA LYS A 298 7.94 23.85 4.73
C LYS A 298 6.76 23.69 5.66
N ILE A 299 6.99 22.97 6.75
CA ILE A 299 6.01 22.78 7.84
C ILE A 299 6.54 23.37 9.14
N GLN A 300 5.64 23.67 10.07
CA GLN A 300 5.99 24.17 11.41
C GLN A 300 5.70 23.08 12.45
N PHE A 301 6.66 22.84 13.33
CA PHE A 301 6.47 22.03 14.53
C PHE A 301 7.31 22.58 15.67
N SER A 302 6.93 22.24 16.92
CA SER A 302 7.69 22.66 18.11
C SER A 302 8.75 21.64 18.47
N PRO A 303 10.07 21.95 18.38
CA PRO A 303 11.11 21.05 18.85
C PRO A 303 11.01 20.69 20.33
N MET A 304 10.39 21.56 21.15
CA MET A 304 10.20 21.33 22.57
C MET A 304 9.23 20.19 22.86
N ASP A 305 8.28 19.89 21.96
CA ASP A 305 7.39 18.73 22.07
C ASP A 305 8.18 17.40 22.01
N ILE A 306 9.34 17.40 21.36
CA ILE A 306 10.28 16.27 21.33
C ILE A 306 11.16 16.30 22.59
N THR A 307 11.82 17.44 22.85
CA THR A 307 12.89 17.55 23.86
C THR A 307 12.38 17.31 25.28
N LEU A 308 11.24 17.93 25.66
CA LEU A 308 10.71 17.85 27.04
C LEU A 308 10.31 16.44 27.48
N HIS A 309 10.02 15.56 26.52
CA HIS A 309 9.55 14.19 26.78
C HIS A 309 10.51 13.13 26.27
N GLU A 310 11.71 13.51 25.78
CA GLU A 310 12.69 12.62 25.15
C GLU A 310 12.08 11.75 24.03
N ARG A 311 11.13 12.32 23.27
CA ARG A 311 10.44 11.64 22.17
C ARG A 311 11.37 11.48 20.97
N LYS A 312 11.06 10.51 20.11
CA LYS A 312 11.77 10.30 18.83
C LYS A 312 10.82 10.60 17.68
N TYR A 313 11.37 11.12 16.60
CA TYR A 313 10.70 11.26 15.31
C TYR A 313 11.58 10.67 14.22
N THR A 314 11.05 9.79 13.41
CA THR A 314 11.76 9.13 12.31
C THR A 314 10.90 9.00 11.08
N GLY A 315 11.53 8.86 9.90
CA GLY A 315 10.86 8.53 8.65
C GLY A 315 11.04 7.04 8.31
N SER A 316 10.09 6.51 7.56
CA SER A 316 10.17 5.19 6.94
C SER A 316 9.99 5.33 5.43
N MET A 317 10.84 4.68 4.63
CA MET A 317 10.81 4.76 3.17
C MET A 317 10.83 3.39 2.54
N CYS A 318 9.84 3.11 1.69
CA CYS A 318 9.75 1.84 0.98
C CYS A 318 9.83 0.63 1.93
N TYR A 319 10.63 -0.36 1.57
CA TYR A 319 10.82 -1.64 2.27
C TYR A 319 12.13 -2.28 1.82
N THR A 320 12.47 -3.39 2.44
CA THR A 320 13.55 -4.29 2.00
C THR A 320 12.96 -5.66 1.69
N HIS A 321 13.76 -6.55 1.06
CA HIS A 321 13.35 -7.94 0.80
C HIS A 321 12.88 -8.67 2.08
N HIS A 322 13.50 -8.42 3.22
CA HIS A 322 13.07 -9.01 4.51
C HIS A 322 11.65 -8.64 4.91
N ASP A 323 11.16 -7.48 4.49
CA ASP A 323 9.80 -7.06 4.82
C ASP A 323 8.77 -7.82 3.99
N PHE A 324 9.10 -8.18 2.73
CA PHE A 324 8.27 -9.08 1.91
C PHE A 324 8.18 -10.48 2.52
N GLU A 325 9.34 -11.05 2.87
CA GLU A 325 9.43 -12.36 3.53
C GLU A 325 8.59 -12.38 4.80
N ALA A 326 8.73 -11.37 5.65
CA ALA A 326 8.01 -11.29 6.92
C ALA A 326 6.48 -11.12 6.76
N VAL A 327 6.01 -10.40 5.73
CA VAL A 327 4.58 -10.30 5.43
C VAL A 327 4.03 -11.63 4.93
N ILE A 328 4.77 -12.35 4.07
CA ILE A 328 4.36 -13.68 3.57
C ILE A 328 4.31 -14.66 4.73
N GLU A 329 5.32 -14.71 5.59
CA GLU A 329 5.35 -15.53 6.80
C GLU A 329 4.16 -15.20 7.72
N ALA A 330 3.84 -13.91 7.91
CA ALA A 330 2.70 -13.50 8.71
C ALA A 330 1.34 -13.94 8.13
N LEU A 331 1.22 -14.02 6.80
CA LEU A 331 0.06 -14.60 6.13
C LEU A 331 0.02 -16.14 6.30
N GLU A 332 1.16 -16.82 6.19
CA GLU A 332 1.28 -18.26 6.37
C GLU A 332 0.91 -18.70 7.79
N GLU A 333 1.35 -17.95 8.79
CA GLU A 333 1.05 -18.20 10.20
C GLU A 333 -0.34 -17.70 10.64
N GLY A 334 -1.10 -17.03 9.77
CA GLY A 334 -2.40 -16.47 10.08
C GLY A 334 -2.34 -15.24 11.01
N ARG A 335 -1.17 -14.64 11.20
CA ARG A 335 -1.00 -13.37 11.95
C ARG A 335 -1.61 -12.19 11.18
N ILE A 336 -1.56 -12.23 9.86
CA ILE A 336 -2.35 -11.35 8.98
C ILE A 336 -3.55 -12.14 8.49
N ASP A 337 -4.74 -11.70 8.87
CA ASP A 337 -6.02 -12.27 8.44
C ASP A 337 -6.31 -11.85 6.99
N ILE A 338 -6.48 -12.85 6.12
CA ILE A 338 -6.71 -12.67 4.67
C ILE A 338 -8.02 -11.91 4.41
N ASP A 339 -9.09 -12.22 5.13
CA ASP A 339 -10.39 -11.58 4.93
C ASP A 339 -10.36 -10.12 5.39
N ARG A 340 -9.67 -9.83 6.50
CA ARG A 340 -9.42 -8.44 6.92
C ARG A 340 -8.58 -7.69 5.89
N ALA A 341 -7.50 -8.29 5.38
CA ALA A 341 -6.68 -7.67 4.34
C ALA A 341 -7.50 -7.37 3.07
N ARG A 342 -8.39 -8.28 2.67
CA ARG A 342 -9.27 -8.10 1.51
C ARG A 342 -10.22 -6.91 1.66
N HIS A 343 -10.61 -6.51 2.87
CA HIS A 343 -11.42 -5.31 3.10
C HIS A 343 -10.75 -4.01 2.63
N MET A 344 -9.42 -4.00 2.47
CA MET A 344 -8.73 -2.84 1.88
C MET A 344 -9.13 -2.62 0.41
N ILE A 345 -9.51 -3.67 -0.32
CA ILE A 345 -9.84 -3.61 -1.75
C ILE A 345 -11.27 -3.10 -1.91
N THR A 346 -11.40 -1.84 -2.33
CA THR A 346 -12.70 -1.18 -2.53
C THR A 346 -13.16 -1.17 -3.99
N GLY A 347 -12.34 -1.66 -4.90
CA GLY A 347 -12.68 -1.76 -6.33
C GLY A 347 -11.74 -2.69 -7.09
N ARG A 348 -12.32 -3.36 -8.11
CA ARG A 348 -11.63 -4.19 -9.08
C ARG A 348 -12.02 -3.72 -10.47
N VAL A 349 -11.04 -3.38 -11.30
CA VAL A 349 -11.26 -2.73 -12.60
C VAL A 349 -10.35 -3.37 -13.65
N ASN A 350 -10.83 -3.53 -14.88
CA ASN A 350 -9.99 -3.94 -16.00
C ASN A 350 -9.06 -2.79 -16.41
N ILE A 351 -7.87 -3.12 -16.93
CA ILE A 351 -6.88 -2.11 -17.34
C ILE A 351 -7.39 -1.18 -18.44
N GLU A 352 -8.34 -1.62 -19.27
CA GLU A 352 -8.98 -0.81 -20.30
C GLU A 352 -9.69 0.41 -19.71
N ASP A 353 -10.33 0.23 -18.56
CA ASP A 353 -11.06 1.27 -17.82
C ASP A 353 -10.21 1.91 -16.72
N GLY A 354 -8.91 1.59 -16.65
CA GLY A 354 -8.04 1.91 -15.54
C GLY A 354 -7.86 3.40 -15.28
N LEU A 355 -7.91 4.27 -16.31
CA LEU A 355 -7.84 5.71 -16.11
C LEU A 355 -9.12 6.23 -15.45
N ASP A 356 -10.27 6.09 -16.12
CA ASP A 356 -11.52 6.71 -15.65
C ASP A 356 -12.15 5.93 -14.49
N GLY A 357 -12.21 4.61 -14.59
CA GLY A 357 -12.81 3.72 -13.60
C GLY A 357 -12.00 3.54 -12.33
N ALA A 358 -10.70 3.89 -12.34
CA ALA A 358 -9.82 3.65 -11.20
C ALA A 358 -8.99 4.88 -10.80
N ILE A 359 -8.07 5.38 -11.64
CA ILE A 359 -7.17 6.50 -11.25
C ILE A 359 -8.00 7.75 -10.95
N MET A 360 -8.87 8.17 -11.87
CA MET A 360 -9.72 9.36 -11.68
C MET A 360 -10.68 9.18 -10.50
N LYS A 361 -11.18 7.97 -10.29
CA LYS A 361 -12.03 7.67 -9.14
C LYS A 361 -11.29 7.82 -7.82
N LEU A 362 -10.06 7.29 -7.70
CA LEU A 362 -9.22 7.48 -6.52
C LEU A 362 -8.85 8.95 -6.25
N ILE A 363 -8.72 9.76 -7.30
CA ILE A 363 -8.46 11.20 -7.17
C ILE A 363 -9.70 11.95 -6.67
N ASN A 364 -10.89 11.65 -7.23
CA ASN A 364 -12.10 12.43 -7.03
C ASN A 364 -12.99 11.93 -5.86
N GLU A 365 -12.92 10.64 -5.53
CA GLU A 365 -13.80 9.98 -4.54
C GLU A 365 -13.00 9.46 -3.33
N LYS A 366 -12.07 10.26 -2.81
CA LYS A 366 -11.14 9.88 -1.73
C LYS A 366 -11.82 9.40 -0.46
N GLU A 367 -13.03 9.85 -0.15
CA GLU A 367 -13.75 9.50 1.08
C GLU A 367 -14.29 8.07 1.06
N SER A 368 -14.69 7.57 -0.11
CA SER A 368 -15.34 6.27 -0.28
C SER A 368 -14.44 5.21 -0.92
N THR A 369 -13.34 5.63 -1.55
CA THR A 369 -12.44 4.75 -2.30
C THR A 369 -11.08 4.68 -1.63
N ILE A 370 -10.59 3.46 -1.36
CA ILE A 370 -9.35 3.24 -0.61
C ILE A 370 -8.29 2.61 -1.50
N LYS A 371 -8.52 1.39 -1.96
CA LYS A 371 -7.63 0.66 -2.83
C LYS A 371 -8.41 0.07 -4.00
N ILE A 372 -8.05 0.45 -5.20
CA ILE A 372 -8.49 -0.21 -6.43
C ILE A 372 -7.35 -1.05 -6.96
N ILE A 373 -7.66 -2.27 -7.36
CA ILE A 373 -6.73 -3.16 -8.04
C ILE A 373 -7.16 -3.35 -9.50
N LEU A 374 -6.19 -3.37 -10.39
CA LEU A 374 -6.39 -3.54 -11.82
C LEU A 374 -6.08 -4.98 -12.24
N THR A 375 -6.83 -5.50 -13.21
CA THR A 375 -6.55 -6.77 -13.88
C THR A 375 -6.43 -6.58 -15.37
N PRO A 376 -5.41 -7.16 -16.04
CA PRO A 376 -5.28 -7.15 -17.49
C PRO A 376 -6.12 -8.23 -18.18
N ASN A 377 -6.56 -9.23 -17.43
CA ASN A 377 -7.31 -10.36 -17.93
C ASN A 377 -8.81 -10.08 -17.74
N ASN A 378 -9.59 -10.10 -18.83
CA ASN A 378 -11.03 -9.89 -18.85
C ASN A 378 -11.76 -10.95 -17.98
N HIS A 379 -11.66 -10.85 -16.69
CA HIS A 379 -12.49 -11.56 -15.75
C HIS A 379 -13.84 -10.83 -15.65
N GLY A 380 -14.60 -10.79 -16.76
CA GLY A 380 -15.97 -10.26 -16.80
C GLY A 380 -16.93 -10.98 -15.84
N GLU A 381 -16.49 -12.04 -15.21
CA GLU A 381 -17.17 -12.74 -14.12
C GLU A 381 -16.97 -12.01 -12.76
N LEU A 382 -15.83 -11.35 -12.52
CA LEU A 382 -15.50 -10.76 -11.22
C LEU A 382 -16.31 -9.49 -10.89
N ASN A 383 -16.71 -8.73 -11.89
CA ASN A 383 -17.66 -7.63 -11.67
C ASN A 383 -19.06 -8.16 -11.33
N ARG A 384 -19.44 -9.34 -11.85
CA ARG A 384 -20.71 -9.98 -11.50
C ARG A 384 -20.70 -10.57 -10.09
N GLU A 385 -19.59 -11.12 -9.63
CA GLU A 385 -19.45 -11.63 -8.26
C GLU A 385 -19.42 -10.48 -7.24
N ALA A 386 -18.66 -9.42 -7.47
CA ALA A 386 -18.64 -8.24 -6.61
C ALA A 386 -19.99 -7.49 -6.57
N ASP A 387 -20.72 -7.44 -7.69
CA ASP A 387 -22.05 -6.87 -7.74
C ASP A 387 -23.10 -7.81 -7.11
N ASN A 388 -22.91 -9.12 -7.18
CA ASN A 388 -23.74 -10.10 -6.49
C ASN A 388 -23.47 -10.08 -4.97
N GLU A 389 -22.22 -10.01 -4.51
CA GLU A 389 -21.90 -9.83 -3.09
C GLU A 389 -22.48 -8.51 -2.54
N LYS A 390 -22.37 -7.40 -3.27
CA LYS A 390 -23.00 -6.12 -2.87
C LYS A 390 -24.52 -6.23 -2.81
N LYS A 391 -25.14 -6.96 -3.72
CA LYS A 391 -26.59 -7.24 -3.68
C LYS A 391 -26.95 -8.11 -2.49
N GLU A 392 -26.22 -9.18 -2.22
CA GLU A 392 -26.46 -10.05 -1.07
C GLU A 392 -26.28 -9.30 0.26
N ILE A 393 -25.21 -8.51 0.41
CA ILE A 393 -24.98 -7.68 1.60
C ILE A 393 -26.10 -6.65 1.77
N SER A 394 -26.55 -6.01 0.68
CA SER A 394 -27.69 -5.06 0.70
C SER A 394 -29.00 -5.74 1.04
N GLU A 395 -29.24 -6.97 0.57
CA GLU A 395 -30.44 -7.75 0.90
C GLU A 395 -30.40 -8.27 2.33
N LEU A 396 -29.23 -8.68 2.83
CA LEU A 396 -29.05 -9.10 4.23
C LEU A 396 -29.27 -7.91 5.19
N GLY A 397 -28.80 -6.73 4.84
CA GLY A 397 -29.06 -5.48 5.56
C GLY A 397 -30.56 -5.18 5.63
N ARG A 398 -31.27 -5.23 4.50
CA ARG A 398 -32.72 -5.01 4.45
C ARG A 398 -33.50 -6.05 5.24
N ARG A 399 -33.10 -7.33 5.25
CA ARG A 399 -33.73 -8.38 6.07
C ARG A 399 -33.59 -8.11 7.56
N LYS A 400 -32.38 -7.72 8.02
CA LYS A 400 -32.13 -7.35 9.42
C LYS A 400 -32.92 -6.12 9.87
N ASP A 401 -33.06 -5.11 9.01
CA ASP A 401 -33.88 -3.94 9.29
C ASP A 401 -35.36 -4.28 9.35
N GLN A 402 -35.87 -5.18 8.49
CA GLN A 402 -37.25 -5.67 8.55
C GLN A 402 -37.51 -6.52 9.80
N GLU A 403 -36.56 -7.34 10.25
CA GLU A 403 -36.66 -8.10 11.49
C GLU A 403 -36.72 -7.19 12.71
N ARG A 404 -35.80 -6.20 12.79
CA ARG A 404 -35.82 -5.18 13.86
C ARG A 404 -37.12 -4.38 13.90
N LEU A 405 -37.67 -4.03 12.74
CA LEU A 405 -38.94 -3.34 12.64
C LEU A 405 -40.12 -4.23 13.13
N ARG A 406 -40.12 -5.52 12.79
CA ARG A 406 -41.09 -6.49 13.28
C ARG A 406 -41.03 -6.71 14.79
N GLU A 407 -39.83 -6.79 15.36
CA GLU A 407 -39.60 -6.89 16.81
C GLU A 407 -40.10 -5.63 17.53
N SER A 408 -39.77 -4.44 17.03
CA SER A 408 -40.25 -3.18 17.57
C SER A 408 -41.79 -3.04 17.53
N ILE A 409 -42.44 -3.50 16.45
CA ILE A 409 -43.90 -3.51 16.34
C ILE A 409 -44.53 -4.50 17.34
N ASN A 410 -43.92 -5.67 17.54
CA ASN A 410 -44.40 -6.66 18.50
C ASN A 410 -44.22 -6.20 19.95
N GLU A 411 -43.11 -5.57 20.28
CA GLU A 411 -42.91 -4.94 21.60
C GLU A 411 -43.89 -3.78 21.87
N ALA A 412 -44.21 -2.97 20.86
CA ALA A 412 -45.20 -1.91 20.99
C ALA A 412 -46.63 -2.47 21.21
N LYS A 413 -46.97 -3.59 20.57
CA LYS A 413 -48.25 -4.28 20.78
C LYS A 413 -48.37 -4.90 22.17
N LEU A 414 -47.27 -5.42 22.75
CA LEU A 414 -47.24 -5.99 24.10
C LEU A 414 -47.35 -4.94 25.23
N ARG A 415 -47.02 -3.67 24.94
CA ARG A 415 -47.18 -2.56 25.89
C ARG A 415 -48.57 -1.93 25.93
N HIS A 416 -49.44 -2.32 25.03
CA HIS A 416 -50.82 -1.84 24.92
C HIS A 416 -51.90 -2.90 25.21
N THR A 417 -51.46 -4.09 25.66
CA THR A 417 -52.29 -5.13 26.30
C THR A 417 -51.97 -5.22 27.77
#